data_c17e2c35a8d0fb5e4a201cfebec86937
#
_entry.id   c17e2c35a8d0fb5e4a201cfebec86937
#
_cell.length_a   1.000
_cell.length_b   1.000
_cell.length_c   1.000
_cell.angle_alpha   90.00
_cell.angle_beta   90.00
_cell.angle_gamma   90.00
#
_symmetry.space_group_name_H-M   'P 1'
#
loop_
_entity.id
_entity.type
_entity.pdbx_description
1 polymer ?
#
loop_
_entity_poly.entity_id
_entity_poly.type
_entity_poly.pdbx_seq_one_letter_code
_entity_poly.pdbx_strand_id
1 'polypeptide(L)'
;MLELLYTALFYLIQPLIWIRLWVRGRKAPAYRKRWGERYGFYRHPLKPGGIMLHSVSVGETLAAIPLVRALRHRYPDLPITVTTMTPTGSERVQSAFGKDVQHVYLPYDLPDALNRFLNKVDPKLVLIMETELWPNLIAALHKRKIPLVIANARLSARSAAGYAKLGKFVRRLLRRITLIAAQNEEDGARFVALGAKNNQVTVTGSLKFDISVTPQLAAKAVTLRRQWAPHRPVWIATSTHEGEESVVIAAHQALLLSLIHISEPTRLRR
;
A
#
# COMPACT_ATOMS: atom_id res chain seq x y z
N MET A 1 -12.06 24.46 13.23
CA MET A 1 -10.91 25.38 13.04
C MET A 1 -9.74 24.69 12.34
N LEU A 2 -9.11 23.62 12.86
CA LEU A 2 -7.96 22.94 12.21
C LEU A 2 -8.28 22.37 10.81
N GLU A 3 -9.48 21.81 10.57
CA GLU A 3 -9.88 21.32 9.24
C GLU A 3 -9.93 22.49 8.20
N LEU A 4 -10.45 23.63 8.61
CA LEU A 4 -10.51 24.83 7.73
C LEU A 4 -9.10 25.38 7.46
N LEU A 5 -8.28 25.46 8.50
CA LEU A 5 -6.89 25.91 8.35
C LEU A 5 -6.09 24.96 7.42
N TYR A 6 -6.24 23.66 7.60
CA TYR A 6 -5.65 22.65 6.70
C TYR A 6 -6.09 22.89 5.25
N THR A 7 -7.39 23.05 5.04
CA THR A 7 -7.96 23.27 3.70
C THR A 7 -7.45 24.56 3.07
N ALA A 8 -7.45 25.67 3.82
CA ALA A 8 -6.94 26.96 3.35
C ALA A 8 -5.44 26.87 2.98
N LEU A 9 -4.64 26.24 3.85
CA LEU A 9 -3.22 26.01 3.57
C LEU A 9 -3.04 25.14 2.32
N PHE A 10 -3.87 24.11 2.15
CA PHE A 10 -3.77 23.20 1.00
C PHE A 10 -4.11 23.90 -0.32
N TYR A 11 -5.04 24.87 -0.32
CA TYR A 11 -5.27 25.76 -1.48
C TYR A 11 -4.08 26.69 -1.73
N LEU A 12 -3.54 27.29 -0.67
CA LEU A 12 -2.43 28.25 -0.78
C LEU A 12 -1.16 27.62 -1.38
N ILE A 13 -0.86 26.37 -1.08
CA ILE A 13 0.34 25.67 -1.58
C ILE A 13 0.19 25.12 -3.01
N GLN A 14 -1.00 25.23 -3.66
CA GLN A 14 -1.21 24.68 -5.00
C GLN A 14 -0.19 25.17 -6.04
N PRO A 15 0.19 26.46 -6.09
CA PRO A 15 1.21 26.92 -7.04
C PRO A 15 2.55 26.20 -6.87
N LEU A 16 2.96 25.92 -5.63
CA LEU A 16 4.18 25.18 -5.34
C LEU A 16 4.09 23.72 -5.80
N ILE A 17 2.92 23.12 -5.67
CA ILE A 17 2.66 21.76 -6.17
C ILE A 17 2.79 21.72 -7.69
N TRP A 18 2.27 22.73 -8.43
CA TRP A 18 2.41 22.83 -9.87
C TRP A 18 3.86 22.96 -10.30
N ILE A 19 4.61 23.85 -9.66
CA ILE A 19 6.05 24.02 -9.90
C ILE A 19 6.77 22.68 -9.66
N ARG A 20 6.47 22.01 -8.56
CA ARG A 20 7.06 20.69 -8.23
C ARG A 20 6.75 19.64 -9.30
N LEU A 21 5.51 19.56 -9.79
CA LEU A 21 5.13 18.63 -10.86
C LEU A 21 5.87 18.95 -12.15
N TRP A 22 5.98 20.24 -12.49
CA TRP A 22 6.67 20.70 -13.70
C TRP A 22 8.17 20.37 -13.64
N VAL A 23 8.84 20.63 -12.51
CA VAL A 23 10.26 20.32 -12.29
C VAL A 23 10.49 18.81 -12.32
N ARG A 24 9.66 18.01 -11.61
CA ARG A 24 9.74 16.55 -11.68
C ARG A 24 9.54 16.01 -13.10
N GLY A 25 8.68 16.66 -13.85
CA GLY A 25 8.42 16.33 -15.24
C GLY A 25 9.60 16.54 -16.19
N ARG A 26 10.69 17.22 -15.77
CA ARG A 26 11.95 17.28 -16.53
C ARG A 26 12.64 15.92 -16.57
N LYS A 27 12.66 15.19 -15.43
CA LYS A 27 13.27 13.85 -15.31
C LYS A 27 12.30 12.73 -15.68
N ALA A 28 11.00 12.92 -15.44
CA ALA A 28 9.96 11.93 -15.70
C ALA A 28 8.73 12.61 -16.35
N PRO A 29 8.64 12.66 -17.69
CA PRO A 29 7.61 13.42 -18.44
C PRO A 29 6.17 13.06 -18.08
N ALA A 30 5.93 11.85 -17.56
CA ALA A 30 4.62 11.42 -17.11
C ALA A 30 4.02 12.29 -15.98
N TYR A 31 4.85 13.00 -15.18
CA TYR A 31 4.37 13.96 -14.18
C TYR A 31 3.70 15.21 -14.79
N ARG A 32 3.97 15.51 -16.05
CA ARG A 32 3.31 16.63 -16.78
C ARG A 32 1.98 16.24 -17.42
N LYS A 33 1.62 14.95 -17.36
CA LYS A 33 0.39 14.44 -17.95
C LYS A 33 -0.71 14.30 -16.89
N ARG A 34 -1.97 14.25 -17.33
CA ARG A 34 -3.15 13.95 -16.52
C ARG A 34 -3.36 14.86 -15.30
N TRP A 35 -2.94 16.12 -15.38
CA TRP A 35 -3.10 17.10 -14.28
C TRP A 35 -4.57 17.34 -13.91
N GLY A 36 -5.47 17.34 -14.90
CA GLY A 36 -6.90 17.51 -14.67
C GLY A 36 -7.45 16.49 -13.67
N GLU A 37 -6.98 15.24 -13.71
CA GLU A 37 -7.44 14.18 -12.79
C GLU A 37 -7.14 14.53 -11.33
N ARG A 38 -6.00 15.20 -11.06
CA ARG A 38 -5.61 15.66 -9.72
C ARG A 38 -6.53 16.76 -9.16
N TYR A 39 -7.45 17.25 -10.00
CA TYR A 39 -8.49 18.22 -9.66
C TYR A 39 -9.91 17.68 -9.94
N GLY A 40 -10.04 16.36 -10.16
CA GLY A 40 -11.33 15.70 -10.38
C GLY A 40 -11.90 15.85 -11.80
N PHE A 41 -11.07 16.26 -12.78
CA PHE A 41 -11.46 16.34 -14.20
C PHE A 41 -10.91 15.14 -14.97
N TYR A 42 -11.80 14.30 -15.48
CA TYR A 42 -11.48 13.06 -16.20
C TYR A 42 -11.92 13.17 -17.65
N ARG A 43 -11.05 12.76 -18.57
CA ARG A 43 -11.32 12.78 -20.02
C ARG A 43 -12.28 11.68 -20.47
N HIS A 44 -12.24 10.54 -19.76
CA HIS A 44 -13.07 9.40 -20.06
C HIS A 44 -14.14 9.21 -18.99
N PRO A 45 -15.33 8.71 -19.36
CA PRO A 45 -16.37 8.39 -18.38
C PRO A 45 -15.87 7.28 -17.44
N LEU A 46 -16.17 7.44 -16.17
CA LEU A 46 -15.93 6.42 -15.14
C LEU A 46 -17.27 5.71 -14.88
N LYS A 47 -17.21 4.40 -14.68
CA LYS A 47 -18.40 3.63 -14.24
C LYS A 47 -18.62 3.93 -12.76
N PRO A 48 -19.77 4.48 -12.37
CA PRO A 48 -20.05 4.79 -10.97
C PRO A 48 -20.38 3.53 -10.18
N GLY A 49 -20.35 3.65 -8.88
CA GLY A 49 -20.62 2.54 -7.96
C GLY A 49 -19.40 1.63 -7.73
N GLY A 50 -19.57 0.62 -6.89
CA GLY A 50 -18.53 -0.37 -6.65
C GLY A 50 -17.51 0.03 -5.59
N ILE A 51 -16.27 -0.45 -5.73
CA ILE A 51 -15.24 -0.35 -4.72
C ILE A 51 -14.12 0.56 -5.23
N MET A 52 -13.76 1.57 -4.44
CA MET A 52 -12.57 2.38 -4.68
C MET A 52 -11.43 1.89 -3.78
N LEU A 53 -10.25 1.68 -4.36
CA LEU A 53 -9.02 1.40 -3.63
C LEU A 53 -7.97 2.46 -3.92
N HIS A 54 -7.37 3.04 -2.87
CA HIS A 54 -6.30 4.03 -2.99
C HIS A 54 -4.98 3.47 -2.50
N SER A 55 -3.92 3.61 -3.31
CA SER A 55 -2.53 3.33 -2.97
C SER A 55 -1.63 4.45 -3.46
N VAL A 56 -0.75 4.97 -2.58
CA VAL A 56 0.12 6.11 -2.92
C VAL A 56 1.38 5.66 -3.64
N SER A 57 2.01 4.61 -3.13
CA SER A 57 3.32 4.13 -3.58
C SER A 57 3.23 2.87 -4.45
N VAL A 58 4.33 2.56 -5.14
CA VAL A 58 4.48 1.29 -5.88
C VAL A 58 4.37 0.10 -4.94
N GLY A 59 4.98 0.18 -3.74
CA GLY A 59 4.94 -0.89 -2.75
C GLY A 59 3.51 -1.19 -2.27
N GLU A 60 2.73 -0.15 -1.97
CA GLU A 60 1.32 -0.29 -1.60
C GLU A 60 0.48 -0.87 -2.75
N THR A 61 0.74 -0.42 -3.99
CA THR A 61 0.05 -0.96 -5.17
C THR A 61 0.32 -2.46 -5.32
N LEU A 62 1.57 -2.90 -5.15
CA LEU A 62 1.92 -4.31 -5.20
C LEU A 62 1.26 -5.11 -4.06
N ALA A 63 1.27 -4.58 -2.83
CA ALA A 63 0.60 -5.21 -1.69
C ALA A 63 -0.93 -5.29 -1.86
N ALA A 64 -1.53 -4.36 -2.63
CA ALA A 64 -2.96 -4.35 -2.90
C ALA A 64 -3.39 -5.36 -3.99
N ILE A 65 -2.46 -5.89 -4.80
CA ILE A 65 -2.82 -6.81 -5.91
C ILE A 65 -3.64 -8.03 -5.45
N PRO A 66 -3.24 -8.78 -4.41
CA PRO A 66 -4.03 -9.90 -3.93
C PRO A 66 -5.44 -9.48 -3.51
N LEU A 67 -5.56 -8.37 -2.78
CA LEU A 67 -6.83 -7.83 -2.32
C LEU A 67 -7.75 -7.46 -3.49
N VAL A 68 -7.24 -6.74 -4.49
CA VAL A 68 -8.03 -6.35 -5.68
C VAL A 68 -8.49 -7.58 -6.45
N ARG A 69 -7.63 -8.60 -6.60
CA ARG A 69 -8.00 -9.85 -7.27
C ARG A 69 -9.09 -10.60 -6.49
N ALA A 70 -8.97 -10.69 -5.17
CA ALA A 70 -9.99 -11.32 -4.32
C ALA A 70 -11.33 -10.57 -4.39
N LEU A 71 -11.31 -9.23 -4.37
CA LEU A 71 -12.51 -8.41 -4.52
C LEU A 71 -13.17 -8.62 -5.88
N ARG A 72 -12.40 -8.68 -6.97
CA ARG A 72 -12.93 -8.95 -8.31
C ARG A 72 -13.55 -10.34 -8.42
N HIS A 73 -12.90 -11.33 -7.84
CA HIS A 73 -13.44 -12.71 -7.83
C HIS A 73 -14.74 -12.77 -7.03
N ARG A 74 -14.80 -12.09 -5.89
CA ARG A 74 -15.97 -12.12 -4.99
C ARG A 74 -17.14 -11.27 -5.49
N TYR A 75 -16.84 -10.18 -6.20
CA TYR A 75 -17.80 -9.18 -6.68
C TYR A 75 -17.55 -8.84 -8.16
N PRO A 76 -17.78 -9.79 -9.09
CA PRO A 76 -17.42 -9.65 -10.50
C PRO A 76 -18.14 -8.50 -11.21
N ASP A 77 -19.37 -8.19 -10.78
CA ASP A 77 -20.21 -7.18 -11.38
C ASP A 77 -19.97 -5.76 -10.86
N LEU A 78 -19.22 -5.62 -9.75
CA LEU A 78 -18.93 -4.32 -9.19
C LEU A 78 -17.70 -3.70 -9.87
N PRO A 79 -17.79 -2.45 -10.37
CA PRO A 79 -16.61 -1.76 -10.87
C PRO A 79 -15.62 -1.51 -9.74
N ILE A 80 -14.34 -1.77 -10.00
CA ILE A 80 -13.27 -1.43 -9.08
C ILE A 80 -12.50 -0.25 -9.66
N THR A 81 -12.39 0.82 -8.87
CA THR A 81 -11.58 2.00 -9.21
C THR A 81 -10.34 2.01 -8.35
N VAL A 82 -9.18 1.79 -8.95
CA VAL A 82 -7.89 1.91 -8.26
C VAL A 82 -7.33 3.31 -8.50
N THR A 83 -6.98 4.01 -7.44
CA THR A 83 -6.39 5.35 -7.53
C THR A 83 -4.96 5.36 -7.01
N THR A 84 -4.10 6.14 -7.65
CA THR A 84 -2.70 6.35 -7.25
C THR A 84 -2.34 7.82 -7.22
N MET A 85 -1.13 8.16 -6.72
CA MET A 85 -0.61 9.53 -6.73
C MET A 85 0.59 9.73 -7.65
N THR A 86 1.21 8.63 -8.13
CA THR A 86 2.47 8.67 -8.90
C THR A 86 2.33 7.98 -10.27
N PRO A 87 3.08 8.44 -11.29
CA PRO A 87 3.11 7.76 -12.59
C PRO A 87 3.55 6.30 -12.49
N THR A 88 4.55 6.00 -11.68
CA THR A 88 5.02 4.62 -11.46
C THR A 88 3.96 3.74 -10.81
N GLY A 89 3.19 4.28 -9.86
CA GLY A 89 2.01 3.58 -9.31
C GLY A 89 0.96 3.33 -10.39
N SER A 90 0.68 4.33 -11.24
CA SER A 90 -0.23 4.21 -12.38
C SER A 90 0.19 3.08 -13.35
N GLU A 91 1.46 3.04 -13.72
CA GLU A 91 2.01 1.99 -14.58
C GLU A 91 1.87 0.59 -13.94
N ARG A 92 2.06 0.49 -12.62
CA ARG A 92 1.87 -0.78 -11.89
C ARG A 92 0.43 -1.24 -11.89
N VAL A 93 -0.53 -0.34 -11.67
CA VAL A 93 -1.96 -0.69 -11.76
C VAL A 93 -2.29 -1.20 -13.17
N GLN A 94 -1.85 -0.48 -14.20
CA GLN A 94 -2.10 -0.88 -15.59
C GLN A 94 -1.46 -2.23 -15.94
N SER A 95 -0.21 -2.46 -15.50
CA SER A 95 0.49 -3.73 -15.70
C SER A 95 -0.16 -4.90 -14.97
N ALA A 96 -0.68 -4.68 -13.74
CA ALA A 96 -1.24 -5.73 -12.91
C ALA A 96 -2.68 -6.12 -13.28
N PHE A 97 -3.46 -5.17 -13.76
CA PHE A 97 -4.91 -5.33 -13.92
C PHE A 97 -5.42 -4.97 -15.33
N GLY A 98 -4.64 -4.25 -16.13
CA GLY A 98 -5.06 -3.85 -17.49
C GLY A 98 -6.39 -3.12 -17.49
N LYS A 99 -7.37 -3.66 -18.23
CA LYS A 99 -8.74 -3.13 -18.35
C LYS A 99 -9.70 -3.64 -17.26
N ASP A 100 -9.21 -4.48 -16.39
CA ASP A 100 -10.02 -5.14 -15.36
C ASP A 100 -10.44 -4.20 -14.22
N VAL A 101 -9.76 -3.07 -14.07
CA VAL A 101 -10.10 -2.01 -13.14
C VAL A 101 -10.07 -0.66 -13.84
N GLN A 102 -10.82 0.29 -13.30
CA GLN A 102 -10.68 1.68 -13.69
C GLN A 102 -9.49 2.27 -12.93
N HIS A 103 -8.62 3.01 -13.60
CA HIS A 103 -7.50 3.68 -12.95
C HIS A 103 -7.47 5.17 -13.26
N VAL A 104 -7.43 5.96 -12.19
CA VAL A 104 -7.26 7.43 -12.23
C VAL A 104 -6.36 7.89 -11.09
N TYR A 105 -5.82 9.10 -11.20
CA TYR A 105 -5.19 9.73 -10.05
C TYR A 105 -6.26 10.19 -9.05
N LEU A 106 -5.98 9.95 -7.74
CA LEU A 106 -6.77 10.58 -6.68
C LEU A 106 -6.57 12.10 -6.77
N PRO A 107 -7.64 12.89 -6.72
CA PRO A 107 -7.49 14.33 -6.60
C PRO A 107 -6.73 14.73 -5.34
N TYR A 108 -6.10 15.89 -5.38
CA TYR A 108 -5.58 16.51 -4.18
C TYR A 108 -6.69 16.71 -3.15
N ASP A 109 -6.32 16.75 -1.87
CA ASP A 109 -7.28 16.80 -0.76
C ASP A 109 -7.99 18.17 -0.65
N LEU A 110 -8.55 18.61 -1.77
CA LEU A 110 -9.32 19.84 -1.93
C LEU A 110 -10.82 19.51 -2.02
N PRO A 111 -11.67 20.14 -1.21
CA PRO A 111 -13.09 19.81 -1.14
C PRO A 111 -13.82 19.79 -2.48
N ASP A 112 -13.56 20.76 -3.34
CA ASP A 112 -14.18 20.88 -4.65
C ASP A 112 -13.69 19.80 -5.63
N ALA A 113 -12.39 19.48 -5.62
CA ALA A 113 -11.80 18.42 -6.44
C ALA A 113 -12.33 17.04 -6.02
N LEU A 114 -12.38 16.79 -4.70
CA LEU A 114 -12.93 15.56 -4.14
C LEU A 114 -14.43 15.41 -4.41
N ASN A 115 -15.21 16.50 -4.34
CA ASN A 115 -16.62 16.46 -4.68
C ASN A 115 -16.86 16.10 -6.15
N ARG A 116 -16.08 16.68 -7.09
CA ARG A 116 -16.13 16.31 -8.51
C ARG A 116 -15.81 14.83 -8.72
N PHE A 117 -14.77 14.33 -8.04
CA PHE A 117 -14.33 12.95 -8.10
C PHE A 117 -15.40 11.99 -7.56
N LEU A 118 -15.84 12.22 -6.32
CA LEU A 118 -16.81 11.36 -5.66
C LEU A 118 -18.18 11.35 -6.37
N ASN A 119 -18.56 12.45 -7.03
CA ASN A 119 -19.77 12.48 -7.86
C ASN A 119 -19.64 11.61 -9.12
N LYS A 120 -18.42 11.40 -9.64
CA LYS A 120 -18.19 10.59 -10.84
C LYS A 120 -17.96 9.13 -10.54
N VAL A 121 -17.22 8.81 -9.46
CA VAL A 121 -16.90 7.42 -9.07
C VAL A 121 -18.02 6.82 -8.26
N ASP A 122 -18.69 7.63 -7.43
CA ASP A 122 -19.80 7.23 -6.54
C ASP A 122 -19.56 5.89 -5.84
N PRO A 123 -18.45 5.72 -5.09
CA PRO A 123 -18.07 4.42 -4.56
C PRO A 123 -19.01 4.00 -3.43
N LYS A 124 -19.36 2.72 -3.36
CA LYS A 124 -20.11 2.11 -2.25
C LYS A 124 -19.19 1.77 -1.06
N LEU A 125 -17.91 1.63 -1.30
CA LEU A 125 -16.88 1.33 -0.31
C LEU A 125 -15.56 1.95 -0.75
N VAL A 126 -14.83 2.55 0.19
CA VAL A 126 -13.48 3.07 -0.05
C VAL A 126 -12.49 2.32 0.83
N LEU A 127 -11.43 1.81 0.20
CA LEU A 127 -10.27 1.20 0.83
C LEU A 127 -9.06 2.11 0.63
N ILE A 128 -8.37 2.47 1.69
CA ILE A 128 -7.10 3.21 1.63
C ILE A 128 -6.00 2.30 2.18
N MET A 129 -4.93 2.11 1.40
CA MET A 129 -3.80 1.29 1.79
C MET A 129 -2.92 1.98 2.82
N GLU A 130 -2.41 1.22 3.76
CA GLU A 130 -1.50 1.65 4.83
C GLU A 130 -2.11 2.80 5.69
N THR A 131 -1.37 3.89 5.94
CA THR A 131 -1.84 4.96 6.84
C THR A 131 -1.82 6.30 6.13
N GLU A 132 -2.78 6.47 5.24
CA GLU A 132 -2.99 7.72 4.51
C GLU A 132 -4.24 8.44 5.05
N LEU A 133 -4.03 9.38 5.96
CA LEU A 133 -5.13 10.17 6.55
C LEU A 133 -5.31 11.49 5.77
N TRP A 134 -6.28 11.51 4.87
CA TRP A 134 -6.66 12.65 4.05
C TRP A 134 -7.89 13.34 4.66
N PRO A 135 -7.74 14.47 5.38
CA PRO A 135 -8.81 15.05 6.19
C PRO A 135 -10.07 15.41 5.41
N ASN A 136 -9.92 16.03 4.24
CA ASN A 136 -11.09 16.43 3.44
C ASN A 136 -11.75 15.23 2.75
N LEU A 137 -10.97 14.24 2.30
CA LEU A 137 -11.52 12.99 1.76
C LEU A 137 -12.32 12.24 2.83
N ILE A 138 -11.75 12.06 4.02
CA ILE A 138 -12.42 11.39 5.16
C ILE A 138 -13.71 12.15 5.53
N ALA A 139 -13.67 13.48 5.56
CA ALA A 139 -14.87 14.30 5.85
C ALA A 139 -15.93 14.16 4.76
N ALA A 140 -15.54 14.16 3.48
CA ALA A 140 -16.44 14.03 2.33
C ALA A 140 -17.12 12.65 2.29
N LEU A 141 -16.36 11.57 2.56
CA LEU A 141 -16.89 10.21 2.63
C LEU A 141 -17.87 10.06 3.80
N HIS A 142 -17.50 10.56 4.98
CA HIS A 142 -18.36 10.52 6.16
C HIS A 142 -19.69 11.28 5.93
N LYS A 143 -19.63 12.49 5.32
CA LYS A 143 -20.84 13.28 4.98
C LYS A 143 -21.75 12.52 4.01
N ARG A 144 -21.19 11.75 3.08
CA ARG A 144 -21.91 10.94 2.09
C ARG A 144 -22.34 9.57 2.62
N LYS A 145 -21.99 9.25 3.88
CA LYS A 145 -22.21 7.92 4.50
C LYS A 145 -21.56 6.77 3.72
N ILE A 146 -20.47 7.04 3.03
CA ILE A 146 -19.67 6.04 2.32
C ILE A 146 -18.71 5.41 3.31
N PRO A 147 -18.75 4.07 3.52
CA PRO A 147 -17.83 3.40 4.42
C PRO A 147 -16.38 3.53 3.94
N LEU A 148 -15.50 3.80 4.90
CA LEU A 148 -14.06 3.91 4.69
C LEU A 148 -13.32 2.87 5.53
N VAL A 149 -12.47 2.09 4.88
CA VAL A 149 -11.59 1.11 5.53
C VAL A 149 -10.13 1.50 5.26
N ILE A 150 -9.32 1.54 6.30
CA ILE A 150 -7.86 1.55 6.16
C ILE A 150 -7.40 0.10 6.14
N ALA A 151 -6.93 -0.35 4.98
CA ALA A 151 -6.47 -1.72 4.76
C ALA A 151 -4.95 -1.81 4.90
N ASN A 152 -4.46 -2.92 5.46
CA ASN A 152 -3.03 -3.12 5.71
C ASN A 152 -2.44 -1.98 6.57
N ALA A 153 -3.19 -1.49 7.56
CA ALA A 153 -2.87 -0.31 8.34
C ALA A 153 -1.58 -0.51 9.15
N ARG A 154 -0.64 0.40 8.99
CA ARG A 154 0.64 0.40 9.68
C ARG A 154 0.91 1.77 10.29
N LEU A 155 1.24 1.83 11.56
CA LEU A 155 1.50 3.08 12.26
C LEU A 155 2.74 2.99 13.15
N SER A 156 3.87 3.50 12.69
CA SER A 156 5.10 3.51 13.47
C SER A 156 4.95 4.36 14.75
N ALA A 157 5.72 4.05 15.78
CA ALA A 157 5.75 4.83 17.02
C ALA A 157 6.06 6.32 16.76
N ARG A 158 6.99 6.60 15.83
CA ARG A 158 7.34 7.98 15.42
C ARG A 158 6.14 8.71 14.80
N SER A 159 5.43 8.05 13.89
CA SER A 159 4.23 8.63 13.25
C SER A 159 3.10 8.84 14.25
N ALA A 160 2.88 7.87 15.15
CA ALA A 160 1.89 7.98 16.21
C ALA A 160 2.17 9.19 17.13
N ALA A 161 3.43 9.38 17.56
CA ALA A 161 3.83 10.55 18.32
C ALA A 161 3.59 11.87 17.57
N GLY A 162 3.81 11.90 16.25
CA GLY A 162 3.48 13.04 15.40
C GLY A 162 2.00 13.34 15.37
N TYR A 163 1.17 12.33 15.16
CA TYR A 163 -0.30 12.48 15.15
C TYR A 163 -0.87 12.84 16.51
N ALA A 164 -0.29 12.37 17.62
CA ALA A 164 -0.72 12.70 18.98
C ALA A 164 -0.66 14.20 19.25
N LYS A 165 0.29 14.93 18.66
CA LYS A 165 0.39 16.40 18.79
C LYS A 165 -0.83 17.14 18.23
N LEU A 166 -1.55 16.52 17.30
CA LEU A 166 -2.77 17.08 16.71
C LEU A 166 -4.04 16.71 17.50
N GLY A 167 -3.94 15.88 18.52
CA GLY A 167 -4.93 15.58 19.55
C GLY A 167 -6.36 15.39 19.03
N LYS A 168 -7.26 16.30 19.41
CA LYS A 168 -8.70 16.25 19.05
C LYS A 168 -8.95 16.19 17.54
N PHE A 169 -8.06 16.73 16.73
CA PHE A 169 -8.21 16.72 15.27
C PHE A 169 -8.06 15.29 14.71
N VAL A 170 -6.96 14.60 15.04
CA VAL A 170 -6.73 13.21 14.60
C VAL A 170 -7.80 12.28 15.17
N ARG A 171 -8.16 12.42 16.45
CA ARG A 171 -9.26 11.64 17.04
C ARG A 171 -10.56 11.76 16.23
N ARG A 172 -10.91 12.98 15.79
CA ARG A 172 -12.12 13.21 14.97
C ARG A 172 -12.02 12.50 13.62
N LEU A 173 -10.86 12.54 12.96
CA LEU A 173 -10.65 11.84 11.70
C LEU A 173 -10.80 10.33 11.86
N LEU A 174 -10.11 9.73 12.85
CA LEU A 174 -10.16 8.29 13.09
C LEU A 174 -11.59 7.81 13.39
N ARG A 175 -12.38 8.59 14.14
CA ARG A 175 -13.78 8.23 14.45
C ARG A 175 -14.72 8.26 13.24
N ARG A 176 -14.32 8.87 12.12
CA ARG A 176 -15.06 8.86 10.85
C ARG A 176 -14.74 7.66 9.98
N ILE A 177 -13.68 6.90 10.30
CA ILE A 177 -13.28 5.69 9.61
C ILE A 177 -14.15 4.53 10.11
N THR A 178 -14.64 3.71 9.18
CA THR A 178 -15.52 2.58 9.51
C THR A 178 -14.71 1.43 10.14
N LEU A 179 -13.56 1.08 9.55
CA LEU A 179 -12.71 -0.01 10.01
C LEU A 179 -11.23 0.30 9.72
N ILE A 180 -10.37 -0.09 10.65
CA ILE A 180 -8.91 -0.05 10.54
C ILE A 180 -8.41 -1.48 10.66
N ALA A 181 -7.99 -2.07 9.53
CA ALA A 181 -7.41 -3.41 9.45
C ALA A 181 -5.88 -3.30 9.66
N ALA A 182 -5.45 -3.44 10.91
CA ALA A 182 -4.06 -3.26 11.32
C ALA A 182 -3.20 -4.48 10.99
N GLN A 183 -1.91 -4.25 10.68
CA GLN A 183 -0.97 -5.34 10.37
C GLN A 183 -0.61 -6.17 11.60
N ASN A 184 -0.61 -5.58 12.78
CA ASN A 184 -0.25 -6.22 14.03
C ASN A 184 -0.91 -5.53 15.23
N GLU A 185 -0.83 -6.15 16.41
CA GLU A 185 -1.41 -5.64 17.65
C GLU A 185 -0.86 -4.26 18.05
N GLU A 186 0.45 -4.04 17.86
CA GLU A 186 1.07 -2.76 18.23
C GLU A 186 0.55 -1.60 17.38
N ASP A 187 0.42 -1.81 16.07
CA ASP A 187 -0.15 -0.81 15.16
C ASP A 187 -1.61 -0.54 15.54
N GLY A 188 -2.39 -1.59 15.82
CA GLY A 188 -3.76 -1.47 16.29
C GLY A 188 -3.88 -0.66 17.58
N ALA A 189 -3.07 -0.97 18.59
CA ALA A 189 -3.03 -0.26 19.86
C ALA A 189 -2.69 1.23 19.69
N ARG A 190 -1.78 1.57 18.77
CA ARG A 190 -1.44 2.97 18.46
C ARG A 190 -2.62 3.73 17.86
N PHE A 191 -3.43 3.13 16.99
CA PHE A 191 -4.65 3.76 16.48
C PHE A 191 -5.68 4.00 17.59
N VAL A 192 -5.86 3.05 18.49
CA VAL A 192 -6.75 3.19 19.66
C VAL A 192 -6.25 4.31 20.56
N ALA A 193 -4.96 4.36 20.86
CA ALA A 193 -4.35 5.43 21.67
C ALA A 193 -4.55 6.83 21.04
N LEU A 194 -4.56 6.94 19.71
CA LEU A 194 -4.87 8.19 19.01
C LEU A 194 -6.37 8.53 18.99
N GLY A 195 -7.23 7.62 19.45
CA GLY A 195 -8.66 7.86 19.66
C GLY A 195 -9.61 7.18 18.69
N ALA A 196 -9.15 6.18 17.93
CA ALA A 196 -10.03 5.21 17.28
C ALA A 196 -10.80 4.42 18.36
N LYS A 197 -12.00 3.95 18.04
CA LYS A 197 -12.74 3.07 18.96
C LYS A 197 -12.20 1.63 18.82
N ASN A 198 -12.21 0.86 19.90
CA ASN A 198 -11.76 -0.53 19.89
C ASN A 198 -12.48 -1.37 18.82
N ASN A 199 -13.80 -1.16 18.66
CA ASN A 199 -14.60 -1.87 17.66
C ASN A 199 -14.37 -1.42 16.21
N GLN A 200 -13.56 -0.39 15.98
CA GLN A 200 -13.13 0.06 14.65
C GLN A 200 -11.79 -0.54 14.25
N VAL A 201 -11.06 -1.19 15.16
CA VAL A 201 -9.71 -1.73 14.90
C VAL A 201 -9.76 -3.25 14.97
N THR A 202 -9.24 -3.89 13.92
CA THR A 202 -9.09 -5.35 13.84
C THR A 202 -7.69 -5.66 13.32
N VAL A 203 -7.00 -6.61 13.91
CA VAL A 203 -5.71 -7.10 13.44
C VAL A 203 -5.94 -8.17 12.38
N THR A 204 -5.43 -7.94 11.17
CA THR A 204 -5.64 -8.81 10.01
C THR A 204 -4.35 -9.42 9.46
N GLY A 205 -3.20 -9.04 9.98
CA GLY A 205 -1.93 -9.39 9.38
C GLY A 205 -1.53 -8.46 8.22
N SER A 206 -0.40 -8.74 7.59
CA SER A 206 0.12 -7.95 6.48
C SER A 206 -0.17 -8.63 5.14
N LEU A 207 -0.79 -7.88 4.22
CA LEU A 207 -1.07 -8.31 2.84
C LEU A 207 0.21 -8.67 2.05
N LYS A 208 1.38 -8.25 2.52
CA LYS A 208 2.66 -8.61 1.89
C LYS A 208 2.95 -10.11 1.95
N PHE A 209 2.32 -10.84 2.88
CA PHE A 209 2.45 -12.29 3.02
C PHE A 209 1.41 -13.09 2.22
N ASP A 210 0.43 -12.42 1.61
CA ASP A 210 -0.60 -13.05 0.75
C ASP A 210 -0.10 -13.29 -0.69
N ILE A 211 1.23 -13.36 -0.88
CA ILE A 211 1.82 -13.64 -2.18
C ILE A 211 1.72 -15.14 -2.46
N SER A 212 0.91 -15.50 -3.45
CA SER A 212 0.86 -16.87 -3.95
C SER A 212 1.99 -17.13 -4.96
N VAL A 213 2.71 -18.22 -4.77
CA VAL A 213 3.68 -18.71 -5.76
C VAL A 213 2.90 -19.29 -6.94
N THR A 214 3.11 -18.73 -8.14
CA THR A 214 2.45 -19.26 -9.34
C THR A 214 2.99 -20.64 -9.69
N PRO A 215 2.19 -21.57 -10.30
CA PRO A 215 2.66 -22.86 -10.74
C PRO A 215 3.90 -22.80 -11.64
N GLN A 216 3.98 -21.79 -12.52
CA GLN A 216 5.13 -21.56 -13.40
C GLN A 216 6.39 -21.21 -12.60
N LEU A 217 6.27 -20.38 -11.57
CA LEU A 217 7.40 -20.03 -10.70
C LEU A 217 7.85 -21.22 -9.87
N ALA A 218 6.93 -22.01 -9.36
CA ALA A 218 7.23 -23.26 -8.64
C ALA A 218 7.97 -24.26 -9.56
N ALA A 219 7.50 -24.48 -10.80
CA ALA A 219 8.17 -25.34 -11.75
C ALA A 219 9.59 -24.84 -12.10
N LYS A 220 9.76 -23.52 -12.28
CA LYS A 220 11.08 -22.90 -12.52
C LYS A 220 12.01 -23.10 -11.33
N ALA A 221 11.51 -22.98 -10.10
CA ALA A 221 12.29 -23.19 -8.89
C ALA A 221 12.78 -24.65 -8.78
N VAL A 222 11.93 -25.63 -9.11
CA VAL A 222 12.32 -27.05 -9.17
C VAL A 222 13.42 -27.28 -10.20
N THR A 223 13.31 -26.69 -11.39
CA THR A 223 14.33 -26.80 -12.44
C THR A 223 15.67 -26.23 -12.00
N LEU A 224 15.67 -25.01 -11.44
CA LEU A 224 16.87 -24.37 -10.91
C LEU A 224 17.50 -25.20 -9.77
N ARG A 225 16.67 -25.73 -8.87
CA ARG A 225 17.14 -26.57 -7.77
C ARG A 225 17.88 -27.81 -8.28
N ARG A 226 17.35 -28.48 -9.31
CA ARG A 226 17.97 -29.63 -9.94
C ARG A 226 19.28 -29.29 -10.65
N GLN A 227 19.35 -28.13 -11.31
CA GLN A 227 20.54 -27.71 -12.04
C GLN A 227 21.69 -27.30 -11.11
N TRP A 228 21.39 -26.57 -10.03
CA TRP A 228 22.43 -25.95 -9.22
C TRP A 228 22.92 -26.84 -8.09
N ALA A 229 22.05 -27.53 -7.41
CA ALA A 229 22.42 -28.31 -6.24
C ALA A 229 21.41 -29.40 -5.89
N PRO A 230 21.32 -30.48 -6.69
CA PRO A 230 20.29 -31.51 -6.50
C PRO A 230 20.38 -32.20 -5.13
N HIS A 231 21.58 -32.34 -4.59
CA HIS A 231 21.83 -33.12 -3.36
C HIS A 231 22.49 -32.31 -2.23
N ARG A 232 22.71 -31.01 -2.41
CA ARG A 232 23.34 -30.15 -1.39
C ARG A 232 22.32 -29.24 -0.72
N PRO A 233 22.48 -28.94 0.58
CA PRO A 233 21.76 -27.82 1.20
C PRO A 233 22.04 -26.52 0.44
N VAL A 234 21.01 -25.68 0.29
CA VAL A 234 21.14 -24.36 -0.35
C VAL A 234 20.46 -23.34 0.55
N TRP A 235 21.17 -22.29 0.83
CA TRP A 235 20.63 -21.09 1.45
C TRP A 235 21.03 -19.88 0.62
N ILE A 236 20.27 -18.81 0.70
CA ILE A 236 20.44 -17.61 -0.12
C ILE A 236 20.39 -16.38 0.79
N ALA A 237 21.42 -15.55 0.73
CA ALA A 237 21.38 -14.21 1.28
C ALA A 237 20.97 -13.24 0.17
N THR A 238 19.93 -12.44 0.41
CA THR A 238 19.41 -11.49 -0.58
C THR A 238 19.34 -10.10 0.00
N SER A 239 19.54 -9.08 -0.87
CA SER A 239 19.43 -7.66 -0.51
C SER A 239 20.39 -7.24 0.59
N THR A 240 21.58 -7.80 0.60
CA THR A 240 22.65 -7.42 1.55
C THR A 240 23.11 -5.99 1.29
N HIS A 241 23.45 -5.29 2.37
CA HIS A 241 24.02 -3.95 2.36
C HIS A 241 25.49 -4.00 2.74
N GLU A 242 26.21 -2.92 2.47
CA GLU A 242 27.63 -2.79 2.82
C GLU A 242 27.89 -3.16 4.29
N GLY A 243 28.81 -4.08 4.52
CA GLY A 243 29.15 -4.63 5.85
C GLY A 243 28.37 -5.88 6.26
N GLU A 244 27.24 -6.21 5.63
CA GLU A 244 26.47 -7.43 5.93
C GLU A 244 27.09 -8.68 5.28
N GLU A 245 27.81 -8.51 4.18
CA GLU A 245 28.47 -9.61 3.46
C GLU A 245 29.48 -10.34 4.33
N SER A 246 30.20 -9.65 5.21
CA SER A 246 31.15 -10.26 6.15
C SER A 246 30.45 -11.19 7.16
N VAL A 247 29.27 -10.79 7.64
CA VAL A 247 28.44 -11.62 8.53
C VAL A 247 27.91 -12.84 7.80
N VAL A 248 27.46 -12.66 6.55
CA VAL A 248 26.97 -13.76 5.69
C VAL A 248 28.07 -14.79 5.43
N ILE A 249 29.29 -14.33 5.12
CA ILE A 249 30.46 -15.20 4.88
C ILE A 249 30.83 -15.96 6.16
N ALA A 250 30.89 -15.27 7.31
CA ALA A 250 31.19 -15.92 8.58
C ALA A 250 30.13 -16.98 8.95
N ALA A 251 28.85 -16.69 8.75
CA ALA A 251 27.78 -17.66 8.95
C ALA A 251 27.91 -18.86 7.99
N HIS A 252 28.29 -18.62 6.73
CA HIS A 252 28.53 -19.71 5.77
C HIS A 252 29.68 -20.61 6.19
N GLN A 253 30.80 -20.02 6.66
CA GLN A 253 31.93 -20.80 7.17
C GLN A 253 31.55 -21.64 8.38
N ALA A 254 30.78 -21.08 9.33
CA ALA A 254 30.27 -21.83 10.49
C ALA A 254 29.37 -23.00 10.06
N LEU A 255 28.49 -22.79 9.07
CA LEU A 255 27.64 -23.85 8.51
C LEU A 255 28.47 -24.96 7.84
N LEU A 256 29.51 -24.63 7.07
CA LEU A 256 30.39 -25.63 6.47
C LEU A 256 31.07 -26.50 7.53
N LEU A 257 31.57 -25.92 8.60
CA LEU A 257 32.17 -26.64 9.71
C LEU A 257 31.16 -27.57 10.38
N SER A 258 29.92 -27.13 10.60
CA SER A 258 28.88 -27.97 11.21
C SER A 258 28.45 -29.13 10.31
N LEU A 259 28.41 -28.93 8.98
CA LEU A 259 28.03 -29.95 8.01
C LEU A 259 29.13 -31.00 7.81
N ILE A 260 30.40 -30.69 8.02
CA ILE A 260 31.50 -31.66 8.00
C ILE A 260 31.29 -32.71 9.09
N HIS A 261 30.80 -32.30 10.25
CA HIS A 261 30.51 -33.26 11.35
C HIS A 261 29.27 -34.14 11.12
N ILE A 262 28.34 -33.71 10.27
CA ILE A 262 27.14 -34.48 9.90
C ILE A 262 27.42 -35.45 8.76
N SER A 263 28.38 -35.18 7.93
CA SER A 263 28.69 -36.00 6.74
C SER A 263 29.82 -37.01 6.92
N GLU A 264 30.47 -37.09 8.08
CA GLU A 264 31.38 -38.21 8.37
C GLU A 264 30.57 -39.47 8.69
N PRO A 265 30.65 -40.50 7.84
CA PRO A 265 30.10 -41.79 8.24
C PRO A 265 30.91 -42.25 9.45
N THR A 266 30.23 -42.58 10.54
CA THR A 266 30.83 -43.24 11.66
C THR A 266 31.69 -44.40 11.15
N ARG A 267 33.02 -44.23 11.11
CA ARG A 267 33.94 -45.34 10.96
C ARG A 267 33.74 -46.22 12.17
N LEU A 268 33.00 -47.30 11.99
CA LEU A 268 33.00 -48.43 12.90
C LEU A 268 34.46 -48.89 13.04
N ARG A 269 35.09 -48.58 14.16
CA ARG A 269 36.34 -49.23 14.59
C ARG A 269 36.01 -50.71 14.78
N ARG A 270 36.60 -51.52 13.93
CA ARG A 270 36.74 -52.94 14.22
C ARG A 270 37.78 -53.15 15.32
#